data_7439a1b99fa431cd9e817b3dc40e917f
#
_entry.id   7439a1b99fa431cd9e817b3dc40e917f
#
_cell.length_a   1.000
_cell.length_b   1.000
_cell.length_c   1.000
_cell.angle_alpha   90.00
_cell.angle_beta   90.00
_cell.angle_gamma   90.00
#
_symmetry.space_group_name_H-M   'P 1'
#
loop_
_entity.id
_entity.type
_entity.pdbx_description
1 polymer ?
#
loop_
_entity_poly.entity_id
_entity_poly.type
_entity_poly.pdbx_seq_one_letter_code
_entity_poly.pdbx_strand_id
1 'polypeptide(L)'
;MNELSYKEKKDIVLGKLVYKTIDDDYEDLSEKLFGEGNCFNSSEVRKRMYGMKTIIEDIEKEKTSLMGNDILSELDQKRIELQKEKQKFFDQRAAFNKVIRERSREEELNEIIIDAVKHGDLPMLDYVERQSNYGSDNDLIVSLNDIHYGAVVDNYWCKYNSTICKDMMRRYLDKIIEISKLHKSENCYVTCNGDMISGNIHYSVAVTNKENVIEQIIGVSELISEFLAELSKHFNKVYFVSIAGNHSKINPNKDNTLPGERLDDLIGWYVKARLQNFDNIEIADYAKIDDTIYLIDIRGKTYCGVHGDYDGSAAKVQALQTMSGRPLYAVLSGHLHHNEIGTVQGIKTVMAGSFLGMDSFCIEKRIFGRPEQMVCVCDDSGIKCYYDVSF
;
A
#
# COMPACT_ATOMS: atom_id res chain seq x y z
N MET A 1 36.74 -46.16 5.95
CA MET A 1 36.92 -44.93 5.15
C MET A 1 38.35 -44.44 5.30
N ASN A 2 39.01 -43.94 4.22
CA ASN A 2 40.36 -43.35 4.38
C ASN A 2 40.27 -42.09 5.25
N GLU A 3 41.18 -41.95 6.19
CA GLU A 3 41.30 -40.80 7.06
C GLU A 3 41.51 -39.53 6.20
N LEU A 4 40.71 -38.47 6.44
CA LEU A 4 40.83 -37.22 5.69
C LEU A 4 42.22 -36.62 5.86
N SER A 5 42.79 -36.14 4.76
CA SER A 5 44.03 -35.39 4.77
C SER A 5 43.90 -34.07 5.54
N TYR A 6 45.03 -33.52 5.97
CA TYR A 6 45.07 -32.21 6.64
C TYR A 6 44.36 -31.13 5.81
N LYS A 7 44.53 -31.14 4.49
CA LYS A 7 43.91 -30.17 3.58
C LYS A 7 42.38 -30.28 3.60
N GLU A 8 41.85 -31.49 3.52
CA GLU A 8 40.39 -31.72 3.54
C GLU A 8 39.77 -31.35 4.90
N LYS A 9 40.44 -31.72 6.03
CA LYS A 9 39.98 -31.29 7.36
C LYS A 9 39.98 -29.77 7.52
N LYS A 10 41.02 -29.09 7.00
CA LYS A 10 41.12 -27.63 6.97
C LYS A 10 39.96 -27.00 6.18
N ASP A 11 39.69 -27.50 4.98
CA ASP A 11 38.63 -26.98 4.10
C ASP A 11 37.25 -27.12 4.74
N ILE A 12 36.99 -28.22 5.46
CA ILE A 12 35.75 -28.42 6.21
C ILE A 12 35.66 -27.43 7.38
N VAL A 13 36.71 -27.28 8.18
CA VAL A 13 36.69 -26.38 9.35
C VAL A 13 36.52 -24.92 8.94
N LEU A 14 37.24 -24.45 7.94
CA LEU A 14 37.14 -23.08 7.45
C LEU A 14 35.85 -22.87 6.69
N GLY A 15 35.39 -23.83 5.89
CA GLY A 15 34.12 -23.79 5.18
C GLY A 15 32.93 -23.63 6.13
N LYS A 16 32.90 -24.35 7.26
CA LYS A 16 31.84 -24.26 8.26
C LYS A 16 31.94 -23.00 9.13
N LEU A 17 33.11 -22.69 9.69
CA LEU A 17 33.29 -21.66 10.72
C LEU A 17 33.53 -20.24 10.14
N VAL A 18 34.18 -20.15 8.99
CA VAL A 18 34.64 -18.88 8.42
C VAL A 18 33.86 -18.53 7.17
N TYR A 19 33.85 -19.41 6.18
CA TYR A 19 33.31 -19.14 4.87
C TYR A 19 31.80 -19.41 4.74
N LYS A 20 31.21 -20.16 5.71
CA LYS A 20 29.80 -20.57 5.72
C LYS A 20 29.34 -21.21 4.39
N THR A 21 30.24 -22.03 3.82
CA THR A 21 29.97 -22.73 2.55
C THR A 21 29.56 -24.19 2.77
N ILE A 22 29.53 -24.66 4.01
CA ILE A 22 29.12 -26.01 4.40
C ILE A 22 27.89 -25.88 5.29
N ASP A 23 26.78 -26.45 4.84
CA ASP A 23 25.49 -26.42 5.53
C ASP A 23 25.25 -27.65 6.42
N ASP A 24 26.09 -28.70 6.29
CA ASP A 24 26.03 -29.94 7.13
C ASP A 24 25.96 -29.61 8.61
N ASP A 25 25.10 -30.29 9.37
CA ASP A 25 25.03 -30.10 10.82
C ASP A 25 26.35 -30.51 11.51
N TYR A 26 26.63 -29.98 12.70
CA TYR A 26 27.86 -30.27 13.44
C TYR A 26 27.97 -31.75 13.78
N GLU A 27 26.90 -32.47 14.00
CA GLU A 27 26.85 -33.89 14.27
C GLU A 27 27.28 -34.72 13.04
N ASP A 28 26.80 -34.34 11.85
CA ASP A 28 27.16 -34.94 10.56
C ASP A 28 28.66 -34.76 10.25
N LEU A 29 29.25 -33.66 10.70
CA LEU A 29 30.67 -33.37 10.55
C LEU A 29 31.56 -34.14 11.54
N SER A 30 30.98 -34.70 12.60
CA SER A 30 31.72 -35.43 13.64
C SER A 30 32.50 -36.61 13.07
N GLU A 31 31.82 -37.54 12.39
CA GLU A 31 32.45 -38.71 11.80
C GLU A 31 33.42 -38.36 10.67
N LYS A 32 33.07 -37.33 9.86
CA LYS A 32 33.96 -36.84 8.79
C LYS A 32 35.28 -36.31 9.32
N LEU A 33 35.27 -35.53 10.41
CA LEU A 33 36.46 -34.85 10.93
C LEU A 33 37.29 -35.73 11.89
N PHE A 34 36.63 -36.57 12.68
CA PHE A 34 37.27 -37.27 13.79
C PHE A 34 37.32 -38.79 13.62
N GLY A 35 36.74 -39.34 12.53
CA GLY A 35 36.77 -40.76 12.18
C GLY A 35 35.58 -41.55 12.71
N GLU A 36 35.38 -42.76 12.15
CA GLU A 36 34.27 -43.67 12.49
C GLU A 36 34.21 -43.98 13.99
N GLY A 37 33.04 -43.93 14.56
CA GLY A 37 32.77 -44.20 15.97
C GLY A 37 32.92 -43.01 16.92
N ASN A 38 33.35 -41.85 16.44
CA ASN A 38 33.44 -40.61 17.22
C ASN A 38 32.18 -39.76 17.03
N CYS A 39 31.08 -40.15 17.63
CA CYS A 39 29.81 -39.39 17.62
C CYS A 39 29.82 -38.38 18.78
N PHE A 40 30.34 -37.18 18.52
CA PHE A 40 30.25 -36.05 19.46
C PHE A 40 28.98 -35.26 19.24
N ASN A 41 28.43 -34.70 20.32
CA ASN A 41 27.29 -33.78 20.17
C ASN A 41 27.69 -32.45 19.52
N SER A 42 26.72 -31.76 18.95
CA SER A 42 26.93 -30.50 18.20
C SER A 42 27.79 -29.48 18.96
N SER A 43 27.61 -29.34 20.26
CA SER A 43 28.42 -28.41 21.10
C SER A 43 29.86 -28.78 21.19
N GLU A 44 30.16 -30.07 21.30
CA GLU A 44 31.52 -30.61 21.42
C GLU A 44 32.25 -30.56 20.08
N VAL A 45 31.60 -30.93 19.00
CA VAL A 45 32.13 -30.80 17.63
C VAL A 45 32.47 -29.35 17.35
N ARG A 46 31.61 -28.44 17.69
CA ARG A 46 31.83 -27.00 17.53
C ARG A 46 33.04 -26.51 18.28
N LYS A 47 33.21 -26.90 19.55
CA LYS A 47 34.40 -26.54 20.35
C LYS A 47 35.69 -27.08 19.74
N ARG A 48 35.70 -28.34 19.29
CA ARG A 48 36.86 -28.97 18.64
C ARG A 48 37.21 -28.30 17.32
N MET A 49 36.21 -27.95 16.52
CA MET A 49 36.42 -27.22 15.27
C MET A 49 37.01 -25.82 15.51
N TYR A 50 36.59 -25.10 16.54
CA TYR A 50 37.23 -23.83 16.93
C TYR A 50 38.71 -24.03 17.35
N GLY A 51 39.03 -25.08 18.10
CA GLY A 51 40.41 -25.43 18.43
C GLY A 51 41.26 -25.74 17.18
N MET A 52 40.71 -26.52 16.24
CA MET A 52 41.38 -26.79 14.95
C MET A 52 41.57 -25.51 14.14
N LYS A 53 40.57 -24.61 14.11
CA LYS A 53 40.69 -23.31 13.45
C LYS A 53 41.86 -22.48 13.99
N THR A 54 42.03 -22.41 15.31
CA THR A 54 43.15 -21.67 15.94
C THR A 54 44.51 -22.28 15.53
N ILE A 55 44.65 -23.60 15.55
CA ILE A 55 45.87 -24.27 15.09
C ILE A 55 46.14 -24.00 13.60
N ILE A 56 45.14 -24.04 12.76
CA ILE A 56 45.25 -23.74 11.32
C ILE A 56 45.72 -22.29 11.13
N GLU A 57 45.14 -21.33 11.86
CA GLU A 57 45.54 -19.92 11.81
C GLU A 57 46.98 -19.71 12.28
N ASP A 58 47.44 -20.42 13.30
CA ASP A 58 48.83 -20.33 13.80
C ASP A 58 49.83 -20.94 12.81
N ILE A 59 49.51 -22.11 12.21
CA ILE A 59 50.37 -22.73 11.16
C ILE A 59 50.43 -21.80 9.92
N GLU A 60 49.34 -21.16 9.58
CA GLU A 60 49.32 -20.20 8.45
C GLU A 60 50.18 -18.97 8.76
N LYS A 61 50.13 -18.45 9.98
CA LYS A 61 50.98 -17.33 10.42
C LYS A 61 52.48 -17.70 10.36
N GLU A 62 52.85 -18.91 10.83
CA GLU A 62 54.22 -19.38 10.73
C GLU A 62 54.70 -19.54 9.28
N LYS A 63 53.87 -20.12 8.41
CA LYS A 63 54.18 -20.22 6.97
C LYS A 63 54.31 -18.85 6.32
N THR A 64 53.53 -17.88 6.76
CA THR A 64 53.49 -16.51 6.23
C THR A 64 54.73 -15.70 6.64
N SER A 65 55.28 -15.97 7.84
CA SER A 65 56.52 -15.32 8.29
C SER A 65 57.76 -15.74 7.47
N LEU A 66 57.68 -16.83 6.72
CA LEU A 66 58.74 -17.34 5.84
C LEU A 66 58.63 -16.84 4.39
N MET A 67 57.58 -16.15 4.03
CA MET A 67 57.34 -15.53 2.70
C MET A 67 57.71 -14.06 2.73
N GLY A 68 58.39 -13.56 1.69
CA GLY A 68 58.78 -12.16 1.63
C GLY A 68 57.56 -11.19 1.66
N ASN A 69 57.75 -10.02 2.25
CA ASN A 69 56.68 -9.05 2.53
C ASN A 69 55.84 -8.65 1.30
N ASP A 70 56.36 -8.68 0.09
CA ASP A 70 55.65 -8.33 -1.15
C ASP A 70 54.59 -9.37 -1.53
N ILE A 71 54.87 -10.66 -1.39
CA ILE A 71 53.95 -11.76 -1.69
C ILE A 71 52.82 -11.77 -0.66
N LEU A 72 53.07 -11.38 0.56
CA LEU A 72 52.08 -11.27 1.64
C LEU A 72 51.09 -10.17 1.38
N SER A 73 51.57 -8.98 0.94
CA SER A 73 50.70 -7.85 0.63
C SER A 73 49.74 -8.13 -0.55
N GLU A 74 50.24 -8.85 -1.57
CA GLU A 74 49.47 -9.25 -2.73
C GLU A 74 48.38 -10.30 -2.38
N LEU A 75 48.72 -11.27 -1.51
CA LEU A 75 47.76 -12.26 -1.01
C LEU A 75 46.66 -11.63 -0.14
N ASP A 76 47.01 -10.68 0.71
CA ASP A 76 46.03 -9.96 1.54
C ASP A 76 45.12 -9.09 0.69
N GLN A 77 45.63 -8.43 -0.34
CA GLN A 77 44.80 -7.66 -1.27
C GLN A 77 43.80 -8.55 -2.02
N LYS A 78 44.26 -9.67 -2.58
CA LYS A 78 43.36 -10.63 -3.26
C LYS A 78 42.33 -11.25 -2.31
N ARG A 79 42.69 -11.46 -1.04
CA ARG A 79 41.75 -11.94 -0.01
C ARG A 79 40.66 -10.91 0.28
N ILE A 80 41.04 -9.64 0.38
CA ILE A 80 40.10 -8.51 0.57
C ILE A 80 39.16 -8.37 -0.64
N GLU A 81 39.72 -8.46 -1.86
CA GLU A 81 38.88 -8.39 -3.08
C GLU A 81 37.87 -9.55 -3.15
N LEU A 82 38.34 -10.77 -2.86
CA LEU A 82 37.44 -11.94 -2.83
C LEU A 82 36.36 -11.83 -1.76
N GLN A 83 36.66 -11.25 -0.60
CA GLN A 83 35.66 -10.99 0.43
C GLN A 83 34.65 -9.94 -0.03
N LYS A 84 35.09 -8.88 -0.71
CA LYS A 84 34.20 -7.86 -1.26
C LYS A 84 33.28 -8.42 -2.33
N GLU A 85 33.81 -9.24 -3.24
CA GLU A 85 32.98 -9.89 -4.27
C GLU A 85 31.96 -10.86 -3.66
N LYS A 86 32.38 -11.63 -2.68
CA LYS A 86 31.48 -12.53 -1.95
C LYS A 86 30.38 -11.78 -1.23
N GLN A 87 30.69 -10.66 -0.57
CA GLN A 87 29.70 -9.83 0.08
C GLN A 87 28.69 -9.25 -0.94
N LYS A 88 29.18 -8.72 -2.06
CA LYS A 88 28.31 -8.24 -3.15
C LYS A 88 27.36 -9.34 -3.65
N PHE A 89 27.87 -10.57 -3.81
CA PHE A 89 27.03 -11.69 -4.24
C PHE A 89 25.94 -12.04 -3.21
N PHE A 90 26.26 -12.01 -1.92
CA PHE A 90 25.26 -12.25 -0.87
C PHE A 90 24.21 -11.13 -0.83
N ASP A 91 24.63 -9.88 -0.99
CA ASP A 91 23.73 -8.73 -1.00
C ASP A 91 22.78 -8.79 -2.22
N GLN A 92 23.32 -9.13 -3.40
CA GLN A 92 22.52 -9.34 -4.61
C GLN A 92 21.53 -10.50 -4.47
N ARG A 93 21.96 -11.64 -3.88
CA ARG A 93 21.10 -12.79 -3.63
C ARG A 93 20.00 -12.45 -2.62
N ALA A 94 20.32 -11.70 -1.56
CA ALA A 94 19.34 -11.24 -0.59
C ALA A 94 18.29 -10.30 -1.23
N ALA A 95 18.76 -9.36 -2.05
CA ALA A 95 17.89 -8.45 -2.79
C ALA A 95 16.98 -9.23 -3.77
N PHE A 96 17.54 -10.16 -4.54
CA PHE A 96 16.79 -11.01 -5.46
C PHE A 96 15.72 -11.86 -4.74
N ASN A 97 16.10 -12.52 -3.64
CA ASN A 97 15.17 -13.31 -2.85
C ASN A 97 14.05 -12.45 -2.23
N LYS A 98 14.34 -11.18 -1.89
CA LYS A 98 13.35 -10.22 -1.43
C LYS A 98 12.32 -9.95 -2.52
N VAL A 99 12.77 -9.64 -3.74
CA VAL A 99 11.89 -9.39 -4.89
C VAL A 99 11.02 -10.61 -5.22
N ILE A 100 11.59 -11.82 -5.19
CA ILE A 100 10.82 -13.06 -5.41
C ILE A 100 9.72 -13.24 -4.37
N ARG A 101 10.04 -13.02 -3.09
CA ARG A 101 9.04 -13.14 -1.99
C ARG A 101 7.94 -12.09 -2.11
N GLU A 102 8.27 -10.89 -2.51
CA GLU A 102 7.31 -9.81 -2.71
C GLU A 102 6.37 -10.15 -3.87
N ARG A 103 6.89 -10.61 -5.01
CA ARG A 103 6.06 -11.06 -6.14
C ARG A 103 5.17 -12.26 -5.81
N SER A 104 5.71 -13.26 -5.09
CA SER A 104 4.90 -14.42 -4.69
C SER A 104 3.74 -14.03 -3.78
N ARG A 105 3.95 -13.06 -2.88
CA ARG A 105 2.87 -12.54 -2.02
C ARG A 105 1.82 -11.77 -2.81
N GLU A 106 2.23 -11.02 -3.82
CA GLU A 106 1.33 -10.28 -4.71
C GLU A 106 0.49 -11.26 -5.55
N GLU A 107 1.12 -12.29 -6.12
CA GLU A 107 0.43 -13.35 -6.87
C GLU A 107 -0.57 -14.10 -5.96
N GLU A 108 -0.18 -14.49 -4.75
CA GLU A 108 -1.04 -15.15 -3.77
C GLU A 108 -2.22 -14.25 -3.37
N LEU A 109 -1.98 -12.95 -3.14
CA LEU A 109 -3.03 -11.98 -2.82
C LEU A 109 -4.03 -11.85 -3.99
N ASN A 110 -3.53 -11.74 -5.21
CA ASN A 110 -4.37 -11.67 -6.41
C ASN A 110 -5.21 -12.95 -6.59
N GLU A 111 -4.63 -14.13 -6.37
CA GLU A 111 -5.36 -15.40 -6.44
C GLU A 111 -6.48 -15.46 -5.39
N ILE A 112 -6.22 -15.05 -4.15
CA ILE A 112 -7.22 -15.01 -3.09
C ILE A 112 -8.37 -14.05 -3.43
N ILE A 113 -8.05 -12.85 -3.96
CA ILE A 113 -9.06 -11.87 -4.35
C ILE A 113 -9.89 -12.39 -5.53
N ILE A 114 -9.25 -12.98 -6.55
CA ILE A 114 -9.94 -13.58 -7.70
C ILE A 114 -10.86 -14.73 -7.23
N ASP A 115 -10.40 -15.55 -6.31
CA ASP A 115 -11.19 -16.64 -5.76
C ASP A 115 -12.38 -16.14 -4.94
N ALA A 116 -12.17 -15.12 -4.10
CA ALA A 116 -13.23 -14.47 -3.35
C ALA A 116 -14.30 -13.83 -4.25
N VAL A 117 -13.86 -13.19 -5.36
CA VAL A 117 -14.79 -12.62 -6.35
C VAL A 117 -15.56 -13.69 -7.13
N LYS A 118 -14.93 -14.83 -7.45
CA LYS A 118 -15.57 -15.91 -8.23
C LYS A 118 -16.51 -16.78 -7.41
N HIS A 119 -16.21 -17.01 -6.13
CA HIS A 119 -16.90 -17.99 -5.30
C HIS A 119 -17.60 -17.37 -4.08
N GLY A 120 -17.50 -16.02 -3.89
CA GLY A 120 -18.26 -15.33 -2.86
C GLY A 120 -19.75 -15.34 -3.16
N ASP A 121 -20.59 -15.64 -2.16
CA ASP A 121 -22.04 -15.42 -2.19
C ASP A 121 -22.30 -13.89 -2.08
N LEU A 122 -21.93 -13.16 -3.14
CA LEU A 122 -22.12 -11.71 -3.19
C LEU A 122 -23.59 -11.42 -3.55
N PRO A 123 -24.21 -10.43 -2.88
CA PRO A 123 -25.58 -10.05 -3.22
C PRO A 123 -25.65 -9.59 -4.67
N MET A 124 -26.73 -9.94 -5.36
CA MET A 124 -26.97 -9.44 -6.70
C MET A 124 -27.21 -7.92 -6.63
N LEU A 125 -26.44 -7.19 -7.43
CA LEU A 125 -26.65 -5.77 -7.62
C LEU A 125 -27.58 -5.59 -8.83
N ASP A 126 -28.77 -5.01 -8.59
CA ASP A 126 -29.76 -4.83 -9.63
C ASP A 126 -29.54 -3.51 -10.37
N TYR A 127 -29.31 -3.62 -11.68
CA TYR A 127 -29.33 -2.45 -12.57
C TYR A 127 -30.79 -2.09 -12.89
N VAL A 128 -31.14 -0.83 -12.62
CA VAL A 128 -32.43 -0.27 -13.00
C VAL A 128 -32.17 0.91 -13.94
N GLU A 129 -32.59 0.80 -15.20
CA GLU A 129 -32.46 1.88 -16.14
C GLU A 129 -33.27 3.10 -15.66
N ARG A 130 -32.59 4.23 -15.47
CA ARG A 130 -33.24 5.47 -15.11
C ARG A 130 -33.94 6.09 -16.34
N GLN A 131 -35.23 6.28 -16.26
CA GLN A 131 -35.94 7.14 -17.21
C GLN A 131 -35.72 8.60 -16.82
N SER A 132 -34.63 9.22 -17.27
CA SER A 132 -34.42 10.64 -17.10
C SER A 132 -34.70 11.37 -18.44
N ASN A 133 -35.63 12.24 -18.41
CA ASN A 133 -36.05 13.00 -19.60
C ASN A 133 -35.69 14.48 -19.52
N TYR A 134 -34.88 14.94 -18.58
CA TYR A 134 -34.58 16.34 -18.41
C TYR A 134 -33.08 16.57 -18.37
N GLY A 135 -32.55 17.29 -19.35
CA GLY A 135 -31.22 17.86 -19.27
C GLY A 135 -31.14 18.79 -18.05
N SER A 136 -30.09 18.68 -17.28
CA SER A 136 -29.81 19.54 -16.13
C SER A 136 -28.62 20.45 -16.44
N ASP A 137 -28.58 21.58 -15.75
CA ASP A 137 -27.47 22.54 -15.84
C ASP A 137 -26.34 22.27 -14.86
N ASN A 138 -26.42 21.18 -14.06
CA ASN A 138 -25.43 20.87 -13.04
C ASN A 138 -25.22 19.36 -12.82
N ASP A 139 -24.05 19.06 -12.27
CA ASP A 139 -23.61 17.73 -11.87
C ASP A 139 -23.14 17.77 -10.41
N LEU A 140 -23.03 16.59 -9.77
CA LEU A 140 -22.44 16.46 -8.44
C LEU A 140 -21.02 15.92 -8.51
N ILE A 141 -20.14 16.47 -7.67
CA ILE A 141 -18.91 15.82 -7.24
C ILE A 141 -19.13 15.31 -5.82
N VAL A 142 -18.95 14.03 -5.63
CA VAL A 142 -19.10 13.33 -4.35
C VAL A 142 -17.75 12.83 -3.92
N SER A 143 -17.22 13.40 -2.85
CA SER A 143 -15.98 12.91 -2.25
C SER A 143 -16.24 11.61 -1.47
N LEU A 144 -15.35 10.64 -1.62
CA LEU A 144 -15.39 9.37 -0.92
C LEU A 144 -13.96 9.05 -0.47
N ASN A 145 -13.50 9.78 0.55
CA ASN A 145 -12.09 9.79 0.98
C ASN A 145 -11.95 9.22 2.38
N ASP A 146 -10.75 8.70 2.66
CA ASP A 146 -10.31 8.36 4.01
C ASP A 146 -11.36 7.50 4.76
N ILE A 147 -11.80 6.43 4.10
CA ILE A 147 -12.79 5.49 4.67
C ILE A 147 -12.15 4.71 5.82
N HIS A 148 -10.88 4.35 5.69
CA HIS A 148 -10.14 3.54 6.68
C HIS A 148 -10.91 2.30 7.13
N TYR A 149 -11.51 1.57 6.18
CA TYR A 149 -12.25 0.36 6.47
C TYR A 149 -11.38 -0.65 7.22
N GLY A 150 -11.91 -1.23 8.29
CA GLY A 150 -11.19 -2.15 9.17
C GLY A 150 -10.59 -1.49 10.42
N ALA A 151 -10.48 -0.15 10.45
CA ALA A 151 -10.09 0.55 11.67
C ALA A 151 -11.13 0.34 12.79
N VAL A 152 -10.65 0.20 14.02
CA VAL A 152 -11.50 0.17 15.21
C VAL A 152 -11.12 1.30 16.15
N VAL A 153 -12.07 2.18 16.39
CA VAL A 153 -11.93 3.30 17.35
C VAL A 153 -13.09 3.22 18.33
N ASP A 154 -12.78 3.22 19.63
CA ASP A 154 -13.74 3.36 20.72
C ASP A 154 -13.12 4.22 21.81
N ASN A 155 -13.41 5.51 21.75
CA ASN A 155 -12.89 6.48 22.68
C ASN A 155 -13.97 7.50 23.06
N TYR A 156 -13.61 8.51 23.86
CA TYR A 156 -14.55 9.54 24.32
C TYR A 156 -15.16 10.35 23.16
N TRP A 157 -14.40 10.59 22.09
CA TRP A 157 -14.79 11.49 21.00
C TRP A 157 -15.53 10.78 19.88
N CYS A 158 -15.17 9.53 19.57
CA CYS A 158 -15.84 8.79 18.50
C CYS A 158 -15.79 7.28 18.69
N LYS A 159 -16.72 6.61 17.97
CA LYS A 159 -16.73 5.16 17.77
C LYS A 159 -16.74 4.88 16.29
N TYR A 160 -15.85 3.99 15.86
CA TYR A 160 -15.75 3.58 14.48
C TYR A 160 -15.39 2.10 14.36
N ASN A 161 -16.00 1.42 13.41
CA ASN A 161 -15.70 0.07 12.97
C ASN A 161 -16.41 -0.19 11.64
N SER A 162 -16.19 -1.34 11.01
CA SER A 162 -16.78 -1.70 9.72
C SER A 162 -18.33 -1.63 9.69
N THR A 163 -19.00 -1.93 10.79
CA THR A 163 -20.47 -1.82 10.88
C THR A 163 -20.92 -0.37 10.89
N ILE A 164 -20.26 0.48 11.67
CA ILE A 164 -20.54 1.92 11.74
C ILE A 164 -20.21 2.58 10.40
N CYS A 165 -19.10 2.17 9.74
CA CYS A 165 -18.75 2.61 8.40
C CYS A 165 -19.87 2.35 7.39
N LYS A 166 -20.45 1.15 7.38
CA LYS A 166 -21.59 0.80 6.51
C LYS A 166 -22.82 1.68 6.78
N ASP A 167 -23.12 1.97 8.04
CA ASP A 167 -24.23 2.86 8.39
C ASP A 167 -23.97 4.32 7.94
N MET A 168 -22.75 4.82 8.15
CA MET A 168 -22.35 6.15 7.66
C MET A 168 -22.43 6.23 6.15
N MET A 169 -21.96 5.21 5.42
CA MET A 169 -22.03 5.16 3.96
C MET A 169 -23.50 5.22 3.47
N ARG A 170 -24.40 4.51 4.14
CA ARG A 170 -25.84 4.57 3.82
C ARG A 170 -26.42 5.97 4.05
N ARG A 171 -26.13 6.58 5.20
CA ARG A 171 -26.58 7.96 5.49
C ARG A 171 -26.00 8.97 4.51
N TYR A 172 -24.75 8.76 4.07
CA TYR A 172 -24.13 9.59 3.04
C TYR A 172 -24.86 9.47 1.70
N LEU A 173 -25.17 8.25 1.29
CA LEU A 173 -25.97 7.97 0.10
C LEU A 173 -27.32 8.70 0.13
N ASP A 174 -28.06 8.57 1.24
CA ASP A 174 -29.37 9.23 1.40
C ASP A 174 -29.23 10.77 1.25
N LYS A 175 -28.16 11.35 1.82
CA LYS A 175 -27.89 12.78 1.73
C LYS A 175 -27.53 13.23 0.31
N ILE A 176 -26.75 12.45 -0.41
CA ILE A 176 -26.43 12.73 -1.82
C ILE A 176 -27.68 12.72 -2.68
N ILE A 177 -28.58 11.75 -2.46
CA ILE A 177 -29.85 11.65 -3.16
C ILE A 177 -30.73 12.87 -2.85
N GLU A 178 -30.78 13.33 -1.59
CA GLU A 178 -31.51 14.55 -1.21
C GLU A 178 -30.94 15.76 -1.93
N ILE A 179 -29.63 15.97 -1.94
CA ILE A 179 -28.95 17.08 -2.63
C ILE A 179 -29.22 17.00 -4.14
N SER A 180 -29.12 15.82 -4.74
CA SER A 180 -29.36 15.62 -6.16
C SER A 180 -30.79 16.00 -6.58
N LYS A 181 -31.79 15.68 -5.76
CA LYS A 181 -33.19 16.04 -5.99
C LYS A 181 -33.40 17.53 -5.86
N LEU A 182 -32.76 18.18 -4.87
CA LEU A 182 -32.83 19.62 -4.65
C LEU A 182 -32.29 20.40 -5.85
N HIS A 183 -31.15 19.99 -6.38
CA HIS A 183 -30.46 20.64 -7.49
C HIS A 183 -30.89 20.10 -8.88
N LYS A 184 -31.58 18.97 -8.91
CA LYS A 184 -31.92 18.22 -10.14
C LYS A 184 -30.65 17.84 -10.93
N SER A 185 -29.62 17.43 -10.23
CA SER A 185 -28.31 17.13 -10.82
C SER A 185 -28.39 15.96 -11.80
N GLU A 186 -27.68 16.08 -12.92
CA GLU A 186 -27.74 15.13 -14.03
C GLU A 186 -26.83 13.94 -13.82
N ASN A 187 -25.53 14.20 -13.60
CA ASN A 187 -24.51 13.18 -13.44
C ASN A 187 -23.87 13.28 -12.05
N CYS A 188 -23.24 12.19 -11.63
CA CYS A 188 -22.52 12.10 -10.37
C CYS A 188 -21.08 11.67 -10.62
N TYR A 189 -20.12 12.44 -10.14
CA TYR A 189 -18.70 12.14 -10.17
C TYR A 189 -18.25 11.76 -8.77
N VAL A 190 -18.09 10.47 -8.52
CA VAL A 190 -17.58 9.95 -7.24
C VAL A 190 -16.06 9.90 -7.31
N THR A 191 -15.41 10.71 -6.48
CA THR A 191 -13.97 10.86 -6.42
C THR A 191 -13.43 10.22 -5.14
N CYS A 192 -12.62 9.20 -5.29
CA CYS A 192 -12.01 8.47 -4.19
C CYS A 192 -10.51 8.78 -4.14
N ASN A 193 -10.12 9.68 -3.23
CA ASN A 193 -8.77 10.21 -3.16
C ASN A 193 -7.87 9.42 -2.17
N GLY A 194 -8.09 8.11 -2.05
CA GLY A 194 -7.23 7.21 -1.27
C GLY A 194 -7.68 6.95 0.16
N ASP A 195 -6.88 6.13 0.83
CA ASP A 195 -7.08 5.65 2.20
C ASP A 195 -8.45 4.99 2.44
N MET A 196 -8.83 4.12 1.50
CA MET A 196 -10.06 3.34 1.58
C MET A 196 -9.98 2.26 2.65
N ILE A 197 -8.79 1.71 2.89
CA ILE A 197 -8.52 0.72 3.94
C ILE A 197 -7.71 1.35 5.08
N SER A 198 -7.84 0.78 6.27
CA SER A 198 -6.97 1.11 7.40
C SER A 198 -5.52 0.63 7.18
N GLY A 199 -5.38 -0.49 6.46
CA GLY A 199 -4.08 -1.04 6.10
C GLY A 199 -3.29 -1.55 7.31
N ASN A 200 -1.99 -1.69 7.11
CA ASN A 200 -1.05 -2.14 8.14
C ASN A 200 0.25 -1.33 8.18
N ILE A 201 0.25 -0.14 7.58
CA ILE A 201 1.43 0.73 7.47
C ILE A 201 1.95 1.20 8.84
N HIS A 202 1.07 1.38 9.81
CA HIS A 202 1.40 1.73 11.18
C HIS A 202 1.09 0.56 12.10
N TYR A 203 2.09 0.09 12.85
CA TYR A 203 1.92 -1.04 13.77
C TYR A 203 0.79 -0.82 14.78
N SER A 204 0.68 0.38 15.35
CA SER A 204 -0.38 0.75 16.28
C SER A 204 -1.79 0.62 15.69
N VAL A 205 -1.95 0.94 14.41
CA VAL A 205 -3.21 0.80 13.67
C VAL A 205 -3.47 -0.66 13.32
N ALA A 206 -2.45 -1.36 12.80
CA ALA A 206 -2.56 -2.76 12.39
C ALA A 206 -3.01 -3.68 13.54
N VAL A 207 -2.55 -3.43 14.77
CA VAL A 207 -2.90 -4.23 15.97
C VAL A 207 -4.34 -4.00 16.41
N THR A 208 -4.91 -2.85 16.14
CA THR A 208 -6.29 -2.50 16.55
C THR A 208 -7.32 -2.83 15.47
N ASN A 209 -6.91 -3.12 14.25
CA ASN A 209 -7.83 -3.52 13.18
C ASN A 209 -8.55 -4.82 13.54
N LYS A 210 -9.84 -4.86 13.26
CA LYS A 210 -10.65 -6.07 13.45
C LYS A 210 -10.49 -7.03 12.28
N GLU A 211 -10.53 -6.48 11.08
CA GLU A 211 -10.38 -7.20 9.82
C GLU A 211 -8.91 -7.20 9.38
N ASN A 212 -8.41 -8.30 8.87
CA ASN A 212 -7.11 -8.33 8.19
C ASN A 212 -7.18 -7.56 6.86
N VAL A 213 -6.01 -7.24 6.28
CA VAL A 213 -5.94 -6.38 5.08
C VAL A 213 -6.75 -6.92 3.90
N ILE A 214 -6.82 -8.24 3.72
CA ILE A 214 -7.59 -8.87 2.64
C ILE A 214 -9.09 -8.68 2.88
N GLU A 215 -9.55 -8.93 4.11
CA GLU A 215 -10.94 -8.69 4.51
C GLU A 215 -11.33 -7.22 4.38
N GLN A 216 -10.39 -6.29 4.67
CA GLN A 216 -10.60 -4.86 4.46
C GLN A 216 -10.80 -4.53 2.98
N ILE A 217 -9.95 -5.05 2.08
CA ILE A 217 -10.08 -4.83 0.64
C ILE A 217 -11.40 -5.37 0.12
N ILE A 218 -11.75 -6.61 0.44
CA ILE A 218 -13.01 -7.23 0.00
C ILE A 218 -14.20 -6.43 0.53
N GLY A 219 -14.19 -6.12 1.84
CA GLY A 219 -15.30 -5.44 2.49
C GLY A 219 -15.56 -4.03 1.96
N VAL A 220 -14.51 -3.22 1.77
CA VAL A 220 -14.66 -1.86 1.25
C VAL A 220 -14.99 -1.87 -0.24
N SER A 221 -14.43 -2.79 -1.02
CA SER A 221 -14.72 -2.91 -2.44
C SER A 221 -16.19 -3.21 -2.70
N GLU A 222 -16.78 -4.14 -1.93
CA GLU A 222 -18.20 -4.45 -2.04
C GLU A 222 -19.06 -3.27 -1.57
N LEU A 223 -18.67 -2.61 -0.46
CA LEU A 223 -19.37 -1.43 0.05
C LEU A 223 -19.39 -0.28 -0.97
N ILE A 224 -18.29 -0.02 -1.67
CA ILE A 224 -18.21 0.98 -2.73
C ILE A 224 -19.06 0.53 -3.94
N SER A 225 -19.03 -0.74 -4.30
CA SER A 225 -19.82 -1.27 -5.42
C SER A 225 -21.32 -1.13 -5.16
N GLU A 226 -21.80 -1.47 -3.96
CA GLU A 226 -23.19 -1.26 -3.54
C GLU A 226 -23.58 0.22 -3.58
N PHE A 227 -22.70 1.10 -3.07
CA PHE A 227 -22.92 2.55 -3.08
C PHE A 227 -23.05 3.10 -4.49
N LEU A 228 -22.18 2.72 -5.43
CA LEU A 228 -22.24 3.17 -6.82
C LEU A 228 -23.48 2.60 -7.55
N ALA A 229 -23.82 1.32 -7.29
CA ALA A 229 -25.03 0.70 -7.84
C ALA A 229 -26.30 1.42 -7.39
N GLU A 230 -26.39 1.84 -6.13
CA GLU A 230 -27.52 2.64 -5.65
C GLU A 230 -27.53 4.05 -6.28
N LEU A 231 -26.39 4.73 -6.36
CA LEU A 231 -26.30 6.02 -7.03
C LEU A 231 -26.74 5.95 -8.50
N SER A 232 -26.44 4.88 -9.20
CA SER A 232 -26.79 4.68 -10.61
C SER A 232 -28.30 4.75 -10.87
N LYS A 233 -29.12 4.46 -9.87
CA LYS A 233 -30.58 4.56 -9.96
C LYS A 233 -31.09 6.02 -9.94
N HIS A 234 -30.24 6.97 -9.53
CA HIS A 234 -30.63 8.36 -9.31
C HIS A 234 -29.99 9.35 -10.29
N PHE A 235 -28.96 8.96 -11.04
CA PHE A 235 -28.23 9.80 -11.97
C PHE A 235 -28.25 9.22 -13.39
N ASN A 236 -28.14 10.08 -14.40
CA ASN A 236 -27.99 9.62 -15.79
C ASN A 236 -26.72 8.80 -15.94
N LYS A 237 -25.62 9.32 -15.40
CA LYS A 237 -24.34 8.65 -15.42
C LYS A 237 -23.62 8.87 -14.09
N VAL A 238 -22.97 7.81 -13.61
CA VAL A 238 -22.11 7.83 -12.45
C VAL A 238 -20.68 7.56 -12.92
N TYR A 239 -19.79 8.51 -12.68
CA TYR A 239 -18.36 8.37 -12.92
C TYR A 239 -17.67 8.04 -11.62
N PHE A 240 -16.79 7.05 -11.64
CA PHE A 240 -15.98 6.71 -10.49
C PHE A 240 -14.51 6.77 -10.85
N VAL A 241 -13.73 7.52 -10.07
CA VAL A 241 -12.28 7.56 -10.15
C VAL A 241 -11.68 7.36 -8.77
N SER A 242 -10.67 6.52 -8.68
CA SER A 242 -9.96 6.24 -7.43
C SER A 242 -8.46 6.31 -7.61
N ILE A 243 -7.76 6.84 -6.63
CA ILE A 243 -6.30 6.85 -6.52
C ILE A 243 -5.89 6.30 -5.17
N ALA A 244 -4.62 5.94 -5.06
CA ALA A 244 -4.10 5.33 -3.86
C ALA A 244 -3.73 6.36 -2.78
N GLY A 245 -4.05 6.04 -1.52
CA GLY A 245 -3.61 6.78 -0.35
C GLY A 245 -2.36 6.20 0.30
N ASN A 246 -1.90 6.81 1.38
CA ASN A 246 -0.69 6.37 2.07
C ASN A 246 -0.88 5.10 2.91
N HIS A 247 -2.10 4.80 3.37
CA HIS A 247 -2.43 3.59 4.13
C HIS A 247 -2.45 2.32 3.27
N SER A 248 -2.55 2.46 1.96
CA SER A 248 -2.60 1.34 1.01
C SER A 248 -1.24 0.75 0.63
N LYS A 249 -0.15 1.25 1.22
CA LYS A 249 1.20 0.72 0.99
C LYS A 249 1.32 -0.72 1.47
N ILE A 250 1.86 -1.61 0.61
CA ILE A 250 2.04 -3.02 0.94
C ILE A 250 3.11 -3.21 2.01
N ASN A 251 4.18 -2.40 1.95
CA ASN A 251 5.29 -2.50 2.89
C ASN A 251 5.16 -1.48 4.02
N PRO A 252 5.11 -1.92 5.30
CA PRO A 252 5.09 -1.01 6.45
C PRO A 252 6.33 -0.11 6.54
N ASN A 253 7.46 -0.54 6.00
CA ASN A 253 8.64 0.31 5.90
C ASN A 253 8.51 1.22 4.66
N LYS A 254 8.26 2.51 4.91
CA LYS A 254 8.05 3.54 3.88
C LYS A 254 9.20 3.61 2.87
N ASP A 255 10.43 3.39 3.31
CA ASP A 255 11.65 3.47 2.48
C ASP A 255 11.77 2.27 1.51
N ASN A 256 11.04 1.20 1.76
CA ASN A 256 11.04 -0.03 0.96
C ASN A 256 9.77 -0.19 0.11
N THR A 257 8.85 0.77 0.11
CA THR A 257 7.65 0.72 -0.72
C THR A 257 8.01 1.13 -2.14
N LEU A 258 7.71 0.27 -3.10
CA LEU A 258 7.85 0.62 -4.51
C LEU A 258 6.68 1.54 -4.94
N PRO A 259 6.95 2.55 -5.78
CA PRO A 259 5.88 3.30 -6.44
C PRO A 259 4.98 2.34 -7.22
N GLY A 260 3.68 2.52 -7.18
CA GLY A 260 2.71 1.65 -7.88
C GLY A 260 2.32 0.37 -7.14
N GLU A 261 2.95 0.03 -6.02
CA GLU A 261 2.50 -1.08 -5.16
C GLU A 261 1.51 -0.58 -4.11
N ARG A 262 0.23 -0.48 -4.49
CA ARG A 262 -0.85 0.05 -3.66
C ARG A 262 -2.04 -0.90 -3.59
N LEU A 263 -2.51 -1.18 -2.39
CA LEU A 263 -3.67 -2.04 -2.16
C LEU A 263 -4.98 -1.39 -2.63
N ASP A 264 -5.06 -0.06 -2.62
CA ASP A 264 -6.23 0.68 -3.13
C ASP A 264 -6.48 0.45 -4.62
N ASP A 265 -5.46 0.11 -5.42
CA ASP A 265 -5.62 -0.21 -6.84
C ASP A 265 -6.43 -1.49 -7.07
N LEU A 266 -6.36 -2.44 -6.14
CA LEU A 266 -7.18 -3.65 -6.16
C LEU A 266 -8.67 -3.33 -5.97
N ILE A 267 -8.98 -2.28 -5.19
CA ILE A 267 -10.36 -1.82 -4.99
C ILE A 267 -10.94 -1.30 -6.29
N GLY A 268 -10.21 -0.43 -7.01
CA GLY A 268 -10.62 0.08 -8.31
C GLY A 268 -10.86 -1.04 -9.32
N TRP A 269 -9.96 -2.03 -9.37
CA TRP A 269 -10.10 -3.21 -10.23
C TRP A 269 -11.35 -4.05 -9.87
N TYR A 270 -11.57 -4.30 -8.58
CA TYR A 270 -12.75 -5.03 -8.09
C TYR A 270 -14.05 -4.34 -8.48
N VAL A 271 -14.17 -3.04 -8.18
CA VAL A 271 -15.35 -2.22 -8.50
C VAL A 271 -15.65 -2.28 -9.99
N LYS A 272 -14.63 -2.17 -10.84
CA LYS A 272 -14.77 -2.29 -12.30
C LYS A 272 -15.31 -3.66 -12.72
N ALA A 273 -14.77 -4.74 -12.17
CA ALA A 273 -15.23 -6.09 -12.47
C ALA A 273 -16.66 -6.34 -11.96
N ARG A 274 -16.97 -5.82 -10.77
CA ARG A 274 -18.26 -6.02 -10.08
C ARG A 274 -19.41 -5.30 -10.78
N LEU A 275 -19.12 -4.13 -11.35
CA LEU A 275 -20.13 -3.24 -11.98
C LEU A 275 -20.09 -3.26 -13.51
N GLN A 276 -19.42 -4.23 -14.13
CA GLN A 276 -19.28 -4.31 -15.59
C GLN A 276 -20.61 -4.37 -16.37
N ASN A 277 -21.70 -4.75 -15.71
CA ASN A 277 -23.05 -4.86 -16.31
C ASN A 277 -23.90 -3.60 -16.12
N PHE A 278 -23.33 -2.52 -15.55
CA PHE A 278 -24.02 -1.26 -15.36
C PHE A 278 -23.67 -0.28 -16.48
N ASP A 279 -24.56 -0.08 -17.45
CA ASP A 279 -24.29 0.74 -18.63
C ASP A 279 -24.12 2.23 -18.30
N ASN A 280 -24.67 2.68 -17.17
CA ASN A 280 -24.59 4.07 -16.72
C ASN A 280 -23.54 4.31 -15.61
N ILE A 281 -22.70 3.32 -15.28
CA ILE A 281 -21.52 3.51 -14.41
C ILE A 281 -20.27 3.44 -15.26
N GLU A 282 -19.44 4.47 -15.17
CA GLU A 282 -18.16 4.55 -15.87
C GLU A 282 -17.01 4.63 -14.88
N ILE A 283 -16.11 3.64 -14.92
CA ILE A 283 -14.87 3.67 -14.17
C ILE A 283 -13.86 4.48 -14.97
N ALA A 284 -13.54 5.69 -14.48
CA ALA A 284 -12.74 6.67 -15.19
C ALA A 284 -11.23 6.45 -15.04
N ASP A 285 -10.75 5.21 -15.30
CA ASP A 285 -9.31 4.89 -15.28
C ASP A 285 -8.50 5.76 -16.24
N TYR A 286 -9.11 6.19 -17.34
CA TYR A 286 -8.49 7.08 -18.33
C TYR A 286 -8.15 8.47 -17.77
N ALA A 287 -8.76 8.86 -16.66
CA ALA A 287 -8.48 10.14 -16.01
C ALA A 287 -7.18 10.11 -15.19
N LYS A 288 -6.69 8.92 -14.81
CA LYS A 288 -5.45 8.78 -14.04
C LYS A 288 -4.24 9.16 -14.90
N ILE A 289 -3.36 10.00 -14.34
CA ILE A 289 -2.04 10.29 -14.91
C ILE A 289 -1.02 9.29 -14.35
N ASP A 290 -1.14 9.00 -13.05
CA ASP A 290 -0.41 7.96 -12.35
C ASP A 290 -1.27 7.41 -11.19
N ASP A 291 -0.69 6.59 -10.32
CA ASP A 291 -1.40 5.94 -9.21
C ASP A 291 -1.90 6.93 -8.15
N THR A 292 -1.38 8.17 -8.15
CA THR A 292 -1.63 9.19 -7.11
C THR A 292 -2.30 10.46 -7.63
N ILE A 293 -2.44 10.63 -8.95
CA ILE A 293 -2.98 11.84 -9.59
C ILE A 293 -3.96 11.46 -10.70
N TYR A 294 -5.13 12.10 -10.71
CA TYR A 294 -6.04 12.06 -11.87
C TYR A 294 -6.43 13.47 -12.31
N LEU A 295 -6.83 13.60 -13.58
CA LEU A 295 -7.44 14.79 -14.16
C LEU A 295 -8.78 14.41 -14.76
N ILE A 296 -9.87 15.03 -14.29
CA ILE A 296 -11.21 14.81 -14.81
C ILE A 296 -11.83 16.12 -15.24
N ASP A 297 -12.48 16.11 -16.41
CA ASP A 297 -13.19 17.28 -16.91
C ASP A 297 -14.67 17.17 -16.58
N ILE A 298 -15.20 18.16 -15.86
CA ILE A 298 -16.60 18.25 -15.46
C ILE A 298 -17.11 19.60 -15.97
N ARG A 299 -18.11 19.57 -16.85
CA ARG A 299 -18.71 20.77 -17.47
C ARG A 299 -17.68 21.78 -17.98
N GLY A 300 -16.66 21.28 -18.70
CA GLY A 300 -15.63 22.13 -19.29
C GLY A 300 -14.60 22.70 -18.32
N LYS A 301 -14.60 22.27 -17.06
CA LYS A 301 -13.60 22.63 -16.05
C LYS A 301 -12.76 21.40 -15.70
N THR A 302 -11.44 21.59 -15.58
CA THR A 302 -10.52 20.49 -15.20
C THR A 302 -10.32 20.47 -13.70
N TYR A 303 -10.61 19.32 -13.11
CA TYR A 303 -10.37 19.01 -11.70
C TYR A 303 -9.20 18.04 -11.59
N CYS A 304 -8.28 18.32 -10.68
CA CYS A 304 -7.16 17.44 -10.35
C CYS A 304 -7.42 16.78 -9.00
N GLY A 305 -7.34 15.47 -8.93
CA GLY A 305 -7.44 14.74 -7.67
C GLY A 305 -6.08 14.22 -7.23
N VAL A 306 -5.81 14.34 -5.93
CA VAL A 306 -4.62 13.85 -5.23
C VAL A 306 -5.03 13.34 -3.85
N HIS A 307 -4.21 12.47 -3.22
CA HIS A 307 -4.51 12.07 -1.85
C HIS A 307 -4.31 13.22 -0.86
N GLY A 308 -3.19 13.93 -0.92
CA GLY A 308 -2.89 15.08 -0.07
C GLY A 308 -1.67 14.92 0.82
N ASP A 309 -1.12 13.72 0.97
CA ASP A 309 0.08 13.45 1.77
C ASP A 309 1.36 14.13 1.24
N TYR A 310 1.39 14.42 -0.07
CA TYR A 310 2.47 15.15 -0.73
C TYR A 310 2.11 16.60 -1.08
N ASP A 311 0.85 17.02 -0.97
CA ASP A 311 0.30 18.20 -1.63
C ASP A 311 -0.14 19.31 -0.68
N GLY A 312 0.25 19.23 0.59
CA GLY A 312 -0.20 20.10 1.69
C GLY A 312 0.29 21.58 1.64
N SER A 313 0.75 22.09 0.51
CA SER A 313 1.19 23.50 0.42
C SER A 313 0.75 24.18 -0.87
N ALA A 314 0.63 25.51 -0.81
CA ALA A 314 0.30 26.33 -1.98
C ALA A 314 1.26 26.13 -3.17
N ALA A 315 2.54 25.90 -2.90
CA ALA A 315 3.53 25.61 -3.94
C ALA A 315 3.26 24.30 -4.66
N LYS A 316 2.72 23.30 -3.96
CA LYS A 316 2.36 22.01 -4.54
C LYS A 316 1.14 22.11 -5.45
N VAL A 317 0.12 22.88 -5.09
CA VAL A 317 -1.02 23.16 -5.95
C VAL A 317 -0.58 23.77 -7.30
N GLN A 318 0.39 24.69 -7.28
CA GLN A 318 0.98 25.25 -8.50
C GLN A 318 1.80 24.24 -9.29
N ALA A 319 2.55 23.38 -8.58
CA ALA A 319 3.30 22.32 -9.22
C ALA A 319 2.37 21.36 -9.96
N LEU A 320 1.23 20.96 -9.36
CA LEU A 320 0.21 20.13 -10.01
C LEU A 320 -0.33 20.77 -11.29
N GLN A 321 -0.61 22.09 -11.29
CA GLN A 321 -1.01 22.77 -12.52
C GLN A 321 0.08 22.73 -13.59
N THR A 322 1.33 22.94 -13.22
CA THR A 322 2.47 22.86 -14.14
C THR A 322 2.65 21.44 -14.69
N MET A 323 2.55 20.43 -13.84
CA MET A 323 2.66 19.02 -14.21
C MET A 323 1.50 18.57 -15.13
N SER A 324 0.29 19.06 -14.88
CA SER A 324 -0.89 18.73 -15.72
C SER A 324 -0.81 19.29 -17.14
N GLY A 325 0.03 20.32 -17.38
CA GLY A 325 0.18 20.97 -18.67
C GLY A 325 -1.05 21.76 -19.16
N ARG A 326 -2.06 21.92 -18.31
CA ARG A 326 -3.32 22.64 -18.62
C ARG A 326 -3.87 23.36 -17.39
N PRO A 327 -4.71 24.41 -17.58
CA PRO A 327 -5.31 25.14 -16.47
C PRO A 327 -6.17 24.23 -15.60
N LEU A 328 -5.93 24.24 -14.29
CA LEU A 328 -6.77 23.56 -13.30
C LEU A 328 -7.80 24.54 -12.76
N TYR A 329 -9.04 24.08 -12.66
CA TYR A 329 -10.11 24.81 -11.95
C TYR A 329 -10.03 24.55 -10.46
N ALA A 330 -9.88 23.29 -10.06
CA ALA A 330 -9.79 22.89 -8.65
C ALA A 330 -8.85 21.71 -8.44
N VAL A 331 -8.30 21.61 -7.22
CA VAL A 331 -7.64 20.42 -6.67
C VAL A 331 -8.53 19.81 -5.61
N LEU A 332 -8.82 18.52 -5.74
CA LEU A 332 -9.62 17.71 -4.82
C LEU A 332 -8.67 16.82 -4.02
N SER A 333 -8.80 16.79 -2.68
CA SER A 333 -7.92 16.01 -1.82
C SER A 333 -8.62 15.44 -0.59
N GLY A 334 -7.93 14.58 0.16
CA GLY A 334 -8.29 14.02 1.45
C GLY A 334 -7.16 14.18 2.47
N HIS A 335 -6.82 13.11 3.18
CA HIS A 335 -5.66 12.92 4.08
C HIS A 335 -5.71 13.65 5.43
N LEU A 336 -6.13 14.89 5.49
CA LEU A 336 -6.11 15.66 6.75
C LEU A 336 -7.39 15.51 7.58
N HIS A 337 -8.32 14.64 7.16
CA HIS A 337 -9.50 14.20 7.89
C HIS A 337 -10.47 15.31 8.33
N HIS A 338 -10.49 16.43 7.61
CA HIS A 338 -11.48 17.50 7.82
C HIS A 338 -11.85 18.17 6.50
N ASN A 339 -13.06 18.72 6.42
CA ASN A 339 -13.50 19.47 5.26
C ASN A 339 -12.85 20.87 5.26
N GLU A 340 -12.21 21.22 4.15
CA GLU A 340 -11.61 22.54 3.95
C GLU A 340 -11.81 23.03 2.52
N ILE A 341 -12.11 24.32 2.38
CA ILE A 341 -12.27 24.98 1.09
C ILE A 341 -11.34 26.17 1.05
N GLY A 342 -10.52 26.25 0.01
CA GLY A 342 -9.56 27.33 -0.18
C GLY A 342 -9.42 27.76 -1.63
N THR A 343 -8.48 28.67 -1.85
CA THR A 343 -8.07 29.10 -3.18
C THR A 343 -6.59 29.46 -3.16
N VAL A 344 -5.84 28.87 -4.08
CA VAL A 344 -4.41 29.12 -4.26
C VAL A 344 -4.19 29.66 -5.66
N GLN A 345 -3.86 30.95 -5.77
CA GLN A 345 -3.60 31.66 -7.04
C GLN A 345 -4.67 31.41 -8.12
N GLY A 346 -5.93 31.45 -7.73
CA GLY A 346 -7.06 31.27 -8.63
C GLY A 346 -7.52 29.80 -8.78
N ILE A 347 -6.73 28.82 -8.33
CA ILE A 347 -7.12 27.43 -8.31
C ILE A 347 -7.85 27.14 -7.00
N LYS A 348 -9.04 26.58 -7.07
CA LYS A 348 -9.78 26.18 -5.87
C LYS A 348 -9.15 24.95 -5.25
N THR A 349 -9.15 24.86 -3.92
CA THR A 349 -8.79 23.66 -3.18
C THR A 349 -9.99 23.17 -2.42
N VAL A 350 -10.32 21.89 -2.59
CA VAL A 350 -11.47 21.24 -1.94
C VAL A 350 -10.94 19.97 -1.29
N MET A 351 -10.82 20.00 0.01
CA MET A 351 -10.40 18.86 0.80
C MET A 351 -11.61 18.29 1.53
N ALA A 352 -11.84 17.00 1.39
CA ALA A 352 -12.89 16.30 2.11
C ALA A 352 -12.30 15.58 3.33
N GLY A 353 -13.11 15.45 4.36
CA GLY A 353 -12.77 14.78 5.60
C GLY A 353 -12.75 13.26 5.49
N SER A 354 -12.88 12.60 6.62
CA SER A 354 -12.77 11.15 6.79
C SER A 354 -14.04 10.57 7.41
N PHE A 355 -14.29 9.30 7.18
CA PHE A 355 -15.30 8.54 7.93
C PHE A 355 -14.82 8.18 9.35
N LEU A 356 -13.50 8.14 9.56
CA LEU A 356 -12.90 7.62 10.78
C LEU A 356 -13.14 8.51 12.03
N GLY A 357 -13.07 9.84 11.89
CA GLY A 357 -13.12 10.76 13.03
C GLY A 357 -11.83 10.78 13.87
N MET A 358 -11.97 10.94 15.19
CA MET A 358 -10.85 11.09 16.14
C MET A 358 -10.25 9.75 16.55
N ASP A 359 -9.18 9.34 15.91
CA ASP A 359 -8.37 8.18 16.31
C ASP A 359 -7.30 8.53 17.37
N SER A 360 -6.50 7.53 17.76
CA SER A 360 -5.43 7.71 18.73
C SER A 360 -4.34 8.69 18.26
N PHE A 361 -4.05 8.72 16.94
CA PHE A 361 -3.10 9.66 16.36
C PHE A 361 -3.61 11.10 16.46
N CYS A 362 -4.87 11.33 16.10
CA CYS A 362 -5.51 12.64 16.22
C CYS A 362 -5.46 13.16 17.66
N ILE A 363 -5.75 12.28 18.63
CA ILE A 363 -5.72 12.62 20.06
C ILE A 363 -4.30 12.99 20.49
N GLU A 364 -3.29 12.18 20.12
CA GLU A 364 -1.89 12.43 20.46
C GLU A 364 -1.38 13.75 19.87
N LYS A 365 -1.71 14.02 18.62
CA LYS A 365 -1.28 15.23 17.90
C LYS A 365 -2.14 16.46 18.18
N ARG A 366 -3.25 16.33 18.93
CA ARG A 366 -4.22 17.40 19.19
C ARG A 366 -4.86 17.94 17.91
N ILE A 367 -5.12 17.06 16.96
CA ILE A 367 -5.85 17.35 15.73
C ILE A 367 -7.31 16.97 15.97
N PHE A 368 -8.22 17.92 15.80
CA PHE A 368 -9.65 17.64 15.90
C PHE A 368 -10.21 17.32 14.51
N GLY A 369 -10.91 16.21 14.40
CA GLY A 369 -11.67 15.81 13.22
C GLY A 369 -12.96 15.12 13.65
N ARG A 370 -14.05 15.42 12.96
CA ARG A 370 -15.30 14.68 13.06
C ARG A 370 -15.50 13.87 11.79
N PRO A 371 -16.27 12.78 11.84
CA PRO A 371 -16.63 12.07 10.63
C PRO A 371 -17.43 13.00 9.69
N GLU A 372 -16.87 13.28 8.52
CA GLU A 372 -17.49 14.17 7.53
C GLU A 372 -16.96 13.92 6.12
N GLN A 373 -17.79 14.21 5.13
CA GLN A 373 -17.46 14.16 3.71
C GLN A 373 -18.01 15.40 3.01
N MET A 374 -17.63 15.63 1.75
CA MET A 374 -18.06 16.80 1.00
C MET A 374 -18.78 16.42 -0.30
N VAL A 375 -19.84 17.16 -0.60
CA VAL A 375 -20.53 17.11 -1.90
C VAL A 375 -20.50 18.49 -2.53
N CYS A 376 -20.05 18.58 -3.79
CA CYS A 376 -20.06 19.83 -4.53
C CYS A 376 -21.08 19.76 -5.66
N VAL A 377 -21.83 20.84 -5.87
CA VAL A 377 -22.70 21.05 -7.05
C VAL A 377 -21.93 21.88 -8.04
N CYS A 378 -21.79 21.38 -9.28
CA CYS A 378 -20.99 22.00 -10.33
C CYS A 378 -21.85 22.32 -11.55
N ASP A 379 -21.70 23.52 -12.10
CA ASP A 379 -22.27 23.94 -13.39
C ASP A 379 -21.11 24.37 -14.35
N ASP A 380 -21.48 24.96 -15.49
CA ASP A 380 -20.51 25.43 -16.50
C ASP A 380 -19.59 26.54 -15.98
N SER A 381 -19.98 27.26 -14.91
CA SER A 381 -19.16 28.26 -14.23
C SER A 381 -18.14 27.62 -13.24
N GLY A 382 -18.38 26.36 -12.85
CA GLY A 382 -17.59 25.60 -11.87
C GLY A 382 -18.40 25.22 -10.64
N ILE A 383 -17.78 25.14 -9.46
CA ILE A 383 -18.49 24.76 -8.22
C ILE A 383 -19.36 25.90 -7.74
N LYS A 384 -20.66 25.62 -7.64
CA LYS A 384 -21.74 26.55 -7.24
C LYS A 384 -22.04 26.46 -5.74
N CYS A 385 -22.08 25.26 -5.20
CA CYS A 385 -22.35 25.00 -3.78
C CYS A 385 -21.46 23.91 -3.22
N TYR A 386 -21.21 23.98 -1.94
CA TYR A 386 -20.54 22.96 -1.14
C TYR A 386 -21.47 22.49 -0.03
N TYR A 387 -21.54 21.19 0.18
CA TYR A 387 -22.30 20.59 1.27
C TYR A 387 -21.32 19.85 2.19
N ASP A 388 -21.24 20.32 3.42
CA ASP A 388 -20.56 19.63 4.51
C ASP A 388 -21.52 18.55 5.05
N VAL A 389 -21.20 17.29 4.85
CA VAL A 389 -22.00 16.15 5.29
C VAL A 389 -21.31 15.49 6.48
N SER A 390 -21.81 15.78 7.68
CA SER A 390 -21.32 15.19 8.93
C SER A 390 -22.15 13.97 9.32
N PHE A 391 -21.51 12.99 10.02
CA PHE A 391 -22.11 11.71 10.42
C PHE A 391 -22.32 11.60 11.92
#